data_3aa811a86f0f1e8e5ba8b1cd0899278e
#
_entry.id   3aa811a86f0f1e8e5ba8b1cd0899278e
#
_cell.length_a   1.000
_cell.length_b   1.000
_cell.length_c   1.000
_cell.angle_alpha   90.00
_cell.angle_beta   90.00
_cell.angle_gamma   90.00
#
_symmetry.space_group_name_H-M   'P 1'
#
loop_
_entity.id
_entity.type
_entity.pdbx_description
1 polymer ?
#
loop_
_entity_poly.entity_id
_entity_poly.type
_entity_poly.pdbx_seq_one_letter_code
_entity_poly.pdbx_strand_id
1 'polypeptide(L)'
;MSAPNSTAEPEKKLPVRRVLIGATGSVASIKVPQLAKSIIKQGLEVHGVQIEIAIAASNSALHFFRREQLPEEHVTLYTDQDEWSEWKKIGDPVLHIELRKWADICVVAPLDANTMAKVATGFCDNLLTCVLRAWDMTKPRIVCPAMNPMMWEHPITDTQIGTLKMLGFRIINPVAKTLACGDIGMGAMAEPEDIAQAVIDELAGLIAKGKEPAA
;
A
#
# COMPACT_ATOMS: atom_id res chain seq x y z
N MET A 1 44.04 18.57 -35.10
CA MET A 1 43.68 17.69 -33.96
C MET A 1 42.27 18.10 -33.52
N SER A 2 41.30 17.35 -34.00
CA SER A 2 39.87 17.60 -33.70
C SER A 2 39.49 16.81 -32.43
N ALA A 3 38.94 17.50 -31.45
CA ALA A 3 38.43 16.88 -30.23
C ALA A 3 37.16 16.06 -30.53
N PRO A 4 36.96 14.90 -29.89
CA PRO A 4 35.73 14.14 -30.05
C PRO A 4 34.57 14.85 -29.30
N ASN A 5 33.54 15.18 -30.06
CA ASN A 5 32.27 15.74 -29.57
C ASN A 5 31.52 14.59 -28.91
N SER A 6 31.59 14.48 -27.59
CA SER A 6 30.77 13.56 -26.78
C SER A 6 29.39 14.15 -26.65
N THR A 7 28.51 13.84 -27.56
CA THR A 7 27.08 14.03 -27.37
C THR A 7 26.57 12.93 -26.41
N ALA A 8 26.51 13.24 -25.11
CA ALA A 8 25.81 12.40 -24.17
C ALA A 8 24.32 12.38 -24.60
N GLU A 9 23.82 11.21 -24.97
CA GLU A 9 22.37 11.02 -25.16
C GLU A 9 21.62 11.40 -23.88
N PRO A 10 20.50 12.11 -23.98
CA PRO A 10 19.71 12.44 -22.78
C PRO A 10 19.27 11.14 -22.09
N GLU A 11 19.60 10.99 -20.82
CA GLU A 11 19.14 9.87 -20.00
C GLU A 11 17.62 9.74 -20.15
N LYS A 12 17.17 8.62 -20.68
CA LYS A 12 15.75 8.33 -20.88
C LYS A 12 15.09 8.23 -19.51
N LYS A 13 14.34 9.28 -19.12
CA LYS A 13 13.63 9.32 -17.86
C LYS A 13 12.66 8.16 -17.78
N LEU A 14 12.80 7.29 -16.78
CA LEU A 14 11.92 6.15 -16.58
C LEU A 14 10.49 6.62 -16.26
N PRO A 15 9.46 5.91 -16.72
CA PRO A 15 8.09 6.21 -16.30
C PRO A 15 7.96 5.99 -14.80
N VAL A 16 7.26 6.88 -14.12
CA VAL A 16 7.01 6.79 -12.67
C VAL A 16 5.62 6.25 -12.42
N ARG A 17 5.49 5.35 -11.43
CA ARG A 17 4.22 4.87 -10.89
C ARG A 17 4.18 5.02 -9.38
N ARG A 18 3.01 5.26 -8.84
CA ARG A 18 2.80 5.69 -7.47
C ARG A 18 1.96 4.70 -6.70
N VAL A 19 2.51 4.14 -5.64
CA VAL A 19 1.89 3.10 -4.81
C VAL A 19 1.59 3.66 -3.42
N LEU A 20 0.34 3.57 -2.99
CA LEU A 20 -0.02 3.82 -1.61
C LEU A 20 -0.05 2.50 -0.84
N ILE A 21 0.77 2.37 0.20
CA ILE A 21 0.75 1.26 1.14
C ILE A 21 0.00 1.68 2.40
N GLY A 22 -1.09 1.00 2.74
CA GLY A 22 -1.73 1.10 4.05
C GLY A 22 -1.08 0.11 5.02
N ALA A 23 -0.65 0.56 6.20
CA ALA A 23 -0.11 -0.29 7.25
C ALA A 23 -0.98 -0.21 8.50
N THR A 24 -1.42 -1.36 9.03
CA THR A 24 -2.37 -1.42 10.15
C THR A 24 -1.84 -2.21 11.35
N GLY A 25 -2.60 -2.27 12.45
CA GLY A 25 -2.19 -2.79 13.74
C GLY A 25 -2.04 -4.31 13.80
N SER A 26 -1.20 -4.89 12.95
CA SER A 26 -0.83 -6.30 12.98
C SER A 26 0.68 -6.45 13.17
N VAL A 27 1.13 -7.50 13.86
CA VAL A 27 2.56 -7.86 13.97
C VAL A 27 3.20 -7.98 12.57
N ALA A 28 2.42 -8.36 11.55
CA ALA A 28 2.89 -8.44 10.17
C ALA A 28 3.41 -7.09 9.62
N SER A 29 3.11 -5.95 10.27
CA SER A 29 3.67 -4.64 9.89
C SER A 29 5.20 -4.56 10.03
N ILE A 30 5.85 -5.50 10.73
CA ILE A 30 7.32 -5.65 10.69
C ILE A 30 7.86 -5.88 9.27
N LYS A 31 7.01 -6.37 8.35
CA LYS A 31 7.35 -6.66 6.96
C LYS A 31 7.13 -5.48 6.00
N VAL A 32 6.55 -4.37 6.46
CA VAL A 32 6.28 -3.19 5.61
C VAL A 32 7.56 -2.65 4.95
N PRO A 33 8.71 -2.52 5.65
CA PRO A 33 9.94 -2.08 5.00
C PRO A 33 10.43 -3.04 3.90
N GLN A 34 10.28 -4.35 4.09
CA GLN A 34 10.62 -5.35 3.08
C GLN A 34 9.67 -5.26 1.88
N LEU A 35 8.37 -5.12 2.13
CA LEU A 35 7.38 -4.95 1.06
C LEU A 35 7.69 -3.73 0.18
N ALA A 36 7.99 -2.58 0.79
CA ALA A 36 8.35 -1.38 0.05
C ALA A 36 9.59 -1.61 -0.83
N LYS A 37 10.64 -2.24 -0.29
CA LYS A 37 11.84 -2.61 -1.06
C LYS A 37 11.52 -3.56 -2.21
N SER A 38 10.68 -4.58 -1.98
CA SER A 38 10.30 -5.55 -3.01
C SER A 38 9.50 -4.91 -4.15
N ILE A 39 8.57 -4.00 -3.84
CA ILE A 39 7.80 -3.26 -4.87
C ILE A 39 8.72 -2.39 -5.73
N ILE A 40 9.62 -1.61 -5.12
CA ILE A 40 10.57 -0.75 -5.85
C ILE A 40 11.46 -1.60 -6.77
N LYS A 41 12.03 -2.68 -6.21
CA LYS A 41 12.92 -3.57 -6.95
C LYS A 41 12.22 -4.22 -8.14
N GLN A 42 11.06 -4.81 -7.94
CA GLN A 42 10.31 -5.50 -8.99
C GLN A 42 9.80 -4.52 -10.07
N GLY A 43 9.38 -3.31 -9.69
CA GLY A 43 8.98 -2.27 -10.65
C GLY A 43 10.10 -1.92 -11.63
N LEU A 44 11.31 -1.77 -11.12
CA LEU A 44 12.48 -1.46 -11.92
C LEU A 44 12.92 -2.67 -12.78
N GLU A 45 13.07 -3.85 -12.18
CA GLU A 45 13.62 -5.04 -12.85
C GLU A 45 12.68 -5.63 -13.90
N VAL A 46 11.36 -5.62 -13.65
CA VAL A 46 10.40 -6.30 -14.52
C VAL A 46 9.86 -5.38 -15.62
N HIS A 47 9.62 -4.11 -15.31
CA HIS A 47 8.98 -3.18 -16.24
C HIS A 47 9.78 -1.92 -16.56
N GLY A 48 10.96 -1.74 -15.98
CA GLY A 48 11.76 -0.51 -16.16
C GLY A 48 10.99 0.74 -15.70
N VAL A 49 10.18 0.61 -14.64
CA VAL A 49 9.35 1.67 -14.08
C VAL A 49 9.90 2.07 -12.71
N GLN A 50 10.09 3.36 -12.52
CA GLN A 50 10.41 3.89 -11.19
C GLN A 50 9.15 3.88 -10.33
N ILE A 51 9.26 3.36 -9.10
CA ILE A 51 8.14 3.33 -8.15
C ILE A 51 8.38 4.37 -7.05
N GLU A 52 7.40 5.23 -6.84
CA GLU A 52 7.29 6.08 -5.66
C GLU A 52 6.25 5.50 -4.71
N ILE A 53 6.54 5.47 -3.41
CA ILE A 53 5.68 4.87 -2.39
C ILE A 53 5.31 5.92 -1.35
N ALA A 54 4.02 6.05 -1.07
CA ALA A 54 3.50 6.69 0.12
C ALA A 54 3.00 5.58 1.08
N ILE A 55 3.37 5.65 2.36
CA ILE A 55 2.87 4.73 3.38
C ILE A 55 1.94 5.50 4.31
N ALA A 56 0.67 5.13 4.37
CA ALA A 56 -0.29 5.62 5.37
C ALA A 56 -0.35 4.61 6.52
N ALA A 57 0.30 4.92 7.64
CA ALA A 57 0.39 4.02 8.79
C ALA A 57 -0.57 4.45 9.91
N SER A 58 -1.37 3.50 10.40
CA SER A 58 -2.11 3.71 11.64
C SER A 58 -1.16 3.80 12.84
N ASN A 59 -1.58 4.46 13.92
CA ASN A 59 -0.78 4.56 15.14
C ASN A 59 -0.36 3.19 15.69
N SER A 60 -1.22 2.18 15.59
CA SER A 60 -0.90 0.81 16.02
C SER A 60 0.14 0.12 15.13
N ALA A 61 0.22 0.45 13.85
CA ALA A 61 1.25 -0.11 12.96
C ALA A 61 2.66 0.36 13.34
N LEU A 62 2.79 1.59 13.84
CA LEU A 62 4.07 2.19 14.23
C LEU A 62 4.75 1.53 15.45
N HIS A 63 4.07 0.59 16.14
CA HIS A 63 4.71 -0.28 17.13
C HIS A 63 5.64 -1.32 16.50
N PHE A 64 5.46 -1.64 15.21
CA PHE A 64 6.09 -2.79 14.57
C PHE A 64 7.20 -2.41 13.59
N PHE A 65 7.26 -1.17 13.12
CA PHE A 65 8.36 -0.68 12.28
C PHE A 65 8.62 0.81 12.53
N ARG A 66 9.78 1.29 12.10
CA ARG A 66 10.22 2.67 12.24
C ARG A 66 10.59 3.26 10.89
N ARG A 67 10.55 4.60 10.78
CA ARG A 67 10.91 5.33 9.56
C ARG A 67 12.31 4.96 9.04
N GLU A 68 13.28 4.79 9.94
CA GLU A 68 14.68 4.49 9.61
C GLU A 68 14.89 3.11 8.95
N GLN A 69 13.88 2.23 9.01
CA GLN A 69 13.90 0.91 8.36
C GLN A 69 13.40 0.96 6.91
N LEU A 70 12.73 2.06 6.54
CA LEU A 70 12.21 2.27 5.19
C LEU A 70 13.34 2.73 4.25
N PRO A 71 13.24 2.47 2.94
CA PRO A 71 14.13 3.08 1.96
C PRO A 71 14.10 4.62 2.10
N GLU A 72 15.27 5.25 2.09
CA GLU A 72 15.39 6.72 2.18
C GLU A 72 14.85 7.39 0.92
N GLU A 73 15.10 6.77 -0.23
CA GLU A 73 14.63 7.26 -1.53
C GLU A 73 13.30 6.61 -1.91
N HIS A 74 12.44 7.40 -2.55
CA HIS A 74 11.16 6.96 -3.12
C HIS A 74 10.09 6.51 -2.11
N VAL A 75 10.31 6.65 -0.79
CA VAL A 75 9.33 6.25 0.23
C VAL A 75 9.06 7.38 1.22
N THR A 76 7.80 7.78 1.32
CA THR A 76 7.34 8.77 2.30
C THR A 76 6.37 8.11 3.28
N LEU A 77 6.58 8.29 4.57
CA LEU A 77 5.70 7.80 5.64
C LEU A 77 4.79 8.93 6.11
N TYR A 78 3.49 8.67 6.11
CA TYR A 78 2.43 9.53 6.64
C TYR A 78 1.70 8.85 7.79
N THR A 79 1.29 9.64 8.78
CA THR A 79 0.58 9.22 9.98
C THR A 79 -0.69 10.05 10.17
N ASP A 80 -1.54 9.66 11.11
CA ASP A 80 -2.74 10.44 11.46
C ASP A 80 -2.38 11.85 11.93
N GLN A 81 -1.20 12.04 12.54
CA GLN A 81 -0.74 13.36 13.00
C GLN A 81 -0.43 14.29 11.83
N ASP A 82 0.13 13.75 10.73
CA ASP A 82 0.47 14.56 9.55
C ASP A 82 -0.80 15.14 8.92
N GLU A 83 -1.91 14.40 8.90
CA GLU A 83 -3.18 14.87 8.34
C GLU A 83 -3.66 16.16 9.02
N TRP A 84 -3.53 16.25 10.34
CA TRP A 84 -4.03 17.39 11.10
C TRP A 84 -3.03 18.54 11.23
N SER A 85 -1.74 18.27 11.05
CA SER A 85 -0.69 19.29 11.17
C SER A 85 -0.60 20.22 9.98
N GLU A 86 -0.95 19.77 8.78
CA GLU A 86 -0.81 20.51 7.53
C GLU A 86 -2.00 21.44 7.26
N TRP A 87 -3.22 21.06 7.66
CA TRP A 87 -4.41 21.85 7.41
C TRP A 87 -4.59 22.96 8.47
N LYS A 88 -4.56 24.23 8.08
CA LYS A 88 -4.69 25.40 8.95
C LYS A 88 -5.83 26.33 8.55
N LYS A 89 -6.20 26.38 7.28
CA LYS A 89 -7.25 27.27 6.75
C LYS A 89 -7.89 26.68 5.49
N ILE A 90 -9.06 27.21 5.15
CA ILE A 90 -9.76 26.89 3.90
C ILE A 90 -8.84 27.18 2.70
N GLY A 91 -8.66 26.17 1.83
CA GLY A 91 -7.76 26.22 0.68
C GLY A 91 -6.46 25.45 0.87
N ASP A 92 -6.11 25.06 2.09
CA ASP A 92 -4.97 24.17 2.35
C ASP A 92 -5.29 22.75 1.84
N PRO A 93 -4.27 21.99 1.38
CA PRO A 93 -4.47 20.63 0.92
C PRO A 93 -4.99 19.74 2.05
N VAL A 94 -5.87 18.81 1.71
CA VAL A 94 -6.38 17.77 2.63
C VAL A 94 -5.64 16.49 2.32
N LEU A 95 -4.80 16.03 3.23
CA LEU A 95 -3.81 14.97 2.98
C LEU A 95 -4.42 13.70 2.41
N HIS A 96 -5.52 13.17 2.97
CA HIS A 96 -6.14 11.95 2.45
C HIS A 96 -6.67 12.12 1.02
N ILE A 97 -7.11 13.34 0.64
CA ILE A 97 -7.54 13.65 -0.73
C ILE A 97 -6.34 13.71 -1.67
N GLU A 98 -5.24 14.33 -1.23
CA GLU A 98 -4.04 14.39 -2.06
C GLU A 98 -3.42 13.01 -2.27
N LEU A 99 -3.34 12.18 -1.22
CA LEU A 99 -2.83 10.81 -1.33
C LEU A 99 -3.66 9.95 -2.31
N ARG A 100 -5.01 10.03 -2.26
CA ARG A 100 -5.87 9.28 -3.17
C ARG A 100 -5.75 9.75 -4.62
N LYS A 101 -5.52 11.06 -4.85
CA LYS A 101 -5.26 11.60 -6.20
C LYS A 101 -3.91 11.14 -6.70
N TRP A 102 -2.88 11.26 -5.87
CA TRP A 102 -1.50 10.97 -6.17
C TRP A 102 -1.25 9.49 -6.52
N ALA A 103 -1.84 8.55 -5.81
CA ALA A 103 -1.57 7.12 -6.00
C ALA A 103 -2.27 6.53 -7.23
N ASP A 104 -1.56 5.67 -7.97
CA ASP A 104 -2.11 4.86 -9.06
C ASP A 104 -2.81 3.60 -8.54
N ILE A 105 -2.33 3.05 -7.43
CA ILE A 105 -2.82 1.84 -6.78
C ILE A 105 -2.73 1.98 -5.26
N CYS A 106 -3.64 1.34 -4.53
CA CYS A 106 -3.56 1.19 -3.09
C CYS A 106 -3.41 -0.30 -2.71
N VAL A 107 -2.49 -0.60 -1.78
CA VAL A 107 -2.36 -1.92 -1.15
C VAL A 107 -2.35 -1.78 0.35
N VAL A 108 -3.30 -2.41 1.07
CA VAL A 108 -3.30 -2.43 2.54
C VAL A 108 -2.66 -3.74 2.99
N ALA A 109 -1.43 -3.65 3.46
CA ALA A 109 -0.59 -4.78 3.84
C ALA A 109 0.30 -4.45 5.05
N PRO A 110 -0.03 -4.97 6.23
CA PRO A 110 -1.18 -5.83 6.54
C PRO A 110 -2.50 -5.09 6.65
N LEU A 111 -3.62 -5.82 6.44
CA LEU A 111 -4.96 -5.41 6.85
C LEU A 111 -5.35 -6.17 8.12
N ASP A 112 -5.41 -5.48 9.26
CA ASP A 112 -5.89 -6.05 10.52
C ASP A 112 -7.42 -6.16 10.56
N ALA A 113 -7.94 -6.95 11.50
CA ALA A 113 -9.39 -7.17 11.66
C ALA A 113 -10.15 -5.87 11.97
N ASN A 114 -9.55 -4.95 12.75
CA ASN A 114 -10.17 -3.68 13.08
C ASN A 114 -10.34 -2.80 11.84
N THR A 115 -9.29 -2.62 11.05
CA THR A 115 -9.35 -1.82 9.83
C THR A 115 -10.23 -2.49 8.78
N MET A 116 -10.21 -3.83 8.68
CA MET A 116 -11.12 -4.57 7.81
C MET A 116 -12.58 -4.28 8.15
N ALA A 117 -12.95 -4.32 9.43
CA ALA A 117 -14.29 -3.99 9.89
C ALA A 117 -14.67 -2.54 9.54
N LYS A 118 -13.77 -1.58 9.77
CA LYS A 118 -13.99 -0.17 9.45
C LYS A 118 -14.26 0.03 7.95
N VAL A 119 -13.40 -0.53 7.09
CA VAL A 119 -13.56 -0.40 5.63
C VAL A 119 -14.85 -1.05 5.15
N ALA A 120 -15.19 -2.24 5.67
CA ALA A 120 -16.42 -2.95 5.30
C ALA A 120 -17.70 -2.20 5.71
N THR A 121 -17.64 -1.36 6.76
CA THR A 121 -18.79 -0.58 7.26
C THR A 121 -18.74 0.90 6.89
N GLY A 122 -17.64 1.35 6.24
CA GLY A 122 -17.49 2.74 5.80
C GLY A 122 -17.00 3.71 6.89
N PHE A 123 -16.46 3.22 8.00
CA PHE A 123 -15.82 4.04 9.03
C PHE A 123 -14.51 4.65 8.50
N CYS A 124 -14.30 5.94 8.78
CA CYS A 124 -13.12 6.70 8.34
C CYS A 124 -12.68 7.66 9.45
N ASP A 125 -12.03 7.10 10.49
CA ASP A 125 -11.61 7.79 11.70
C ASP A 125 -10.08 8.01 11.79
N ASN A 126 -9.35 7.68 10.74
CA ASN A 126 -7.92 7.90 10.62
C ASN A 126 -7.51 8.14 9.15
N LEU A 127 -6.28 8.59 8.91
CA LEU A 127 -5.77 8.92 7.58
C LEU A 127 -6.03 7.80 6.56
N LEU A 128 -5.62 6.57 6.85
CA LEU A 128 -5.77 5.44 5.93
C LEU A 128 -7.24 5.18 5.56
N THR A 129 -8.12 5.13 6.56
CA THR A 129 -9.54 4.86 6.32
C THR A 129 -10.24 6.01 5.60
N CYS A 130 -9.82 7.27 5.82
CA CYS A 130 -10.25 8.43 5.04
C CYS A 130 -9.82 8.34 3.58
N VAL A 131 -8.56 7.95 3.31
CA VAL A 131 -8.09 7.70 1.94
C VAL A 131 -8.92 6.62 1.25
N LEU A 132 -9.14 5.48 1.93
CA LEU A 132 -9.92 4.36 1.37
C LEU A 132 -11.39 4.75 1.12
N ARG A 133 -11.99 5.56 2.00
CA ARG A 133 -13.35 6.06 1.83
C ARG A 133 -13.49 7.01 0.64
N ALA A 134 -12.43 7.81 0.38
CA ALA A 134 -12.36 8.74 -0.75
C ALA A 134 -11.75 8.11 -2.02
N TRP A 135 -11.41 6.81 -2.00
CA TRP A 135 -10.69 6.16 -3.11
C TRP A 135 -11.46 6.22 -4.42
N ASP A 136 -10.75 6.45 -5.50
CA ASP A 136 -11.30 6.34 -6.85
C ASP A 136 -11.53 4.87 -7.19
N MET A 137 -12.80 4.49 -7.34
CA MET A 137 -13.21 3.10 -7.56
C MET A 137 -12.78 2.55 -8.93
N THR A 138 -12.22 3.39 -9.82
CA THR A 138 -11.63 2.96 -11.09
C THR A 138 -10.16 2.57 -10.98
N LYS A 139 -9.50 2.92 -9.86
CA LYS A 139 -8.12 2.57 -9.57
C LYS A 139 -8.05 1.21 -8.84
N PRO A 140 -7.00 0.40 -9.09
CA PRO A 140 -6.83 -0.87 -8.40
C PRO A 140 -6.60 -0.69 -6.90
N ARG A 141 -7.09 -1.65 -6.13
CA ARG A 141 -6.98 -1.70 -4.68
C ARG A 141 -6.87 -3.13 -4.17
N ILE A 142 -5.82 -3.39 -3.43
CA ILE A 142 -5.46 -4.71 -2.90
C ILE A 142 -5.53 -4.67 -1.39
N VAL A 143 -5.95 -5.76 -0.76
CA VAL A 143 -5.86 -5.93 0.69
C VAL A 143 -5.27 -7.29 1.04
N CYS A 144 -4.41 -7.31 2.06
CA CYS A 144 -3.69 -8.48 2.54
C CYS A 144 -4.02 -8.71 4.02
N PRO A 145 -5.10 -9.45 4.34
CA PRO A 145 -5.48 -9.70 5.72
C PRO A 145 -4.38 -10.38 6.53
N ALA A 146 -4.25 -9.95 7.81
CA ALA A 146 -3.29 -10.51 8.75
C ALA A 146 -3.80 -10.41 10.18
N MET A 147 -4.16 -11.55 10.78
CA MET A 147 -4.73 -11.65 12.12
C MET A 147 -4.53 -13.04 12.72
N ASN A 148 -4.83 -13.20 14.01
CA ASN A 148 -4.83 -14.50 14.67
C ASN A 148 -5.79 -15.49 13.97
N PRO A 149 -5.51 -16.81 13.96
CA PRO A 149 -6.37 -17.82 13.32
C PRO A 149 -7.81 -17.78 13.80
N MET A 150 -8.05 -17.64 15.10
CA MET A 150 -9.40 -17.55 15.65
C MET A 150 -10.16 -16.33 15.19
N MET A 151 -9.44 -15.21 14.94
CA MET A 151 -10.05 -14.01 14.34
C MET A 151 -10.33 -14.22 12.85
N TRP A 152 -9.44 -14.95 12.16
CA TRP A 152 -9.64 -15.28 10.75
C TRP A 152 -10.84 -16.21 10.54
N GLU A 153 -10.99 -17.21 11.38
CA GLU A 153 -12.09 -18.18 11.35
C GLU A 153 -13.40 -17.66 11.92
N HIS A 154 -13.39 -16.47 12.55
CA HIS A 154 -14.60 -15.87 13.11
C HIS A 154 -15.63 -15.58 12.01
N PRO A 155 -16.93 -15.92 12.19
CA PRO A 155 -17.94 -15.78 11.15
C PRO A 155 -18.07 -14.39 10.53
N ILE A 156 -17.78 -13.32 11.31
CA ILE A 156 -17.81 -11.94 10.78
C ILE A 156 -16.74 -11.70 9.72
N THR A 157 -15.63 -12.42 9.76
CA THR A 157 -14.51 -12.23 8.81
C THR A 157 -14.94 -12.54 7.39
N ASP A 158 -15.63 -13.65 7.15
CA ASP A 158 -16.16 -13.99 5.83
C ASP A 158 -17.14 -12.94 5.31
N THR A 159 -18.01 -12.43 6.19
CA THR A 159 -18.94 -11.35 5.83
C THR A 159 -18.21 -10.10 5.39
N GLN A 160 -17.18 -9.68 6.16
CA GLN A 160 -16.39 -8.49 5.84
C GLN A 160 -15.56 -8.67 4.57
N ILE A 161 -14.94 -9.83 4.37
CA ILE A 161 -14.24 -10.18 3.11
C ILE A 161 -15.21 -10.15 1.92
N GLY A 162 -16.41 -10.69 2.07
CA GLY A 162 -17.47 -10.59 1.05
C GLY A 162 -17.81 -9.14 0.70
N THR A 163 -17.94 -8.29 1.71
CA THR A 163 -18.19 -6.85 1.52
C THR A 163 -17.02 -6.17 0.79
N LEU A 164 -15.77 -6.44 1.18
CA LEU A 164 -14.61 -5.88 0.51
C LEU A 164 -14.54 -6.30 -0.98
N LYS A 165 -14.87 -7.56 -1.29
CA LYS A 165 -14.97 -8.04 -2.68
C LYS A 165 -16.05 -7.30 -3.47
N MET A 166 -17.23 -7.09 -2.88
CA MET A 166 -18.30 -6.28 -3.52
C MET A 166 -17.87 -4.84 -3.77
N LEU A 167 -17.07 -4.27 -2.85
CA LEU A 167 -16.46 -2.95 -3.03
C LEU A 167 -15.27 -2.98 -4.02
N GLY A 168 -14.98 -4.12 -4.67
CA GLY A 168 -13.97 -4.29 -5.71
C GLY A 168 -12.54 -4.36 -5.20
N PHE A 169 -12.30 -4.69 -3.94
CA PHE A 169 -10.97 -4.99 -3.44
C PHE A 169 -10.51 -6.38 -3.92
N ARG A 170 -9.28 -6.45 -4.43
CA ARG A 170 -8.58 -7.73 -4.64
C ARG A 170 -8.03 -8.20 -3.31
N ILE A 171 -8.43 -9.41 -2.89
CA ILE A 171 -7.96 -10.00 -1.64
C ILE A 171 -6.76 -10.91 -1.96
N ILE A 172 -5.62 -10.67 -1.30
CA ILE A 172 -4.53 -11.64 -1.24
C ILE A 172 -4.70 -12.37 0.09
N ASN A 173 -5.13 -13.62 -0.01
CA ASN A 173 -5.47 -14.41 1.18
C ASN A 173 -4.26 -14.60 2.10
N PRO A 174 -4.48 -14.67 3.42
CA PRO A 174 -3.43 -15.04 4.35
C PRO A 174 -2.95 -16.47 4.11
N VAL A 175 -1.79 -16.78 4.67
CA VAL A 175 -1.17 -18.10 4.60
C VAL A 175 -1.15 -18.78 5.97
N ALA A 176 -1.07 -20.13 5.97
CA ALA A 176 -0.91 -20.90 7.21
C ALA A 176 0.55 -20.86 7.67
N LYS A 177 0.77 -20.40 8.89
CA LYS A 177 2.11 -20.35 9.54
C LYS A 177 1.97 -20.45 11.06
N THR A 178 3.09 -20.68 11.74
CA THR A 178 3.20 -20.35 13.17
C THR A 178 3.25 -18.84 13.32
N LEU A 179 2.29 -18.27 14.03
CA LEU A 179 2.15 -16.84 14.27
C LEU A 179 3.01 -16.37 15.47
N ALA A 180 3.17 -15.08 15.62
CA ALA A 180 3.94 -14.47 16.70
C ALA A 180 3.40 -14.79 18.11
N CYS A 181 2.11 -15.14 18.24
CA CYS A 181 1.48 -15.60 19.48
C CYS A 181 1.71 -17.10 19.77
N GLY A 182 2.36 -17.83 18.86
CA GLY A 182 2.57 -19.28 18.96
C GLY A 182 1.48 -20.14 18.34
N ASP A 183 0.33 -19.58 17.96
CA ASP A 183 -0.74 -20.30 17.30
C ASP A 183 -0.33 -20.72 15.88
N ILE A 184 -0.76 -21.92 15.49
CA ILE A 184 -0.54 -22.47 14.15
C ILE A 184 -1.87 -22.46 13.40
N GLY A 185 -1.92 -21.82 12.24
CA GLY A 185 -3.14 -21.79 11.41
C GLY A 185 -3.10 -20.72 10.34
N MET A 186 -4.23 -20.55 9.67
CA MET A 186 -4.45 -19.46 8.70
C MET A 186 -4.52 -18.13 9.42
N GLY A 187 -3.91 -17.09 8.83
CA GLY A 187 -3.98 -15.74 9.38
C GLY A 187 -2.70 -14.93 9.21
N ALA A 188 -1.57 -15.55 8.85
CA ALA A 188 -0.34 -14.82 8.53
C ALA A 188 -0.50 -14.07 7.20
N MET A 189 -0.03 -12.82 7.15
CA MET A 189 0.04 -12.06 5.89
C MET A 189 0.83 -12.84 4.84
N ALA A 190 0.37 -12.82 3.61
CA ALA A 190 1.12 -13.32 2.44
C ALA A 190 2.56 -12.74 2.41
N GLU A 191 3.45 -13.39 1.68
CA GLU A 191 4.83 -12.92 1.63
C GLU A 191 4.96 -11.58 0.90
N PRO A 192 5.85 -10.69 1.37
CA PRO A 192 6.08 -9.39 0.73
C PRO A 192 6.36 -9.47 -0.77
N GLU A 193 7.07 -10.49 -1.20
CA GLU A 193 7.43 -10.72 -2.59
C GLU A 193 6.19 -11.03 -3.45
N ASP A 194 5.27 -11.86 -2.96
CA ASP A 194 4.03 -12.21 -3.65
C ASP A 194 3.08 -11.01 -3.72
N ILE A 195 3.02 -10.22 -2.63
CA ILE A 195 2.23 -8.99 -2.59
C ILE A 195 2.82 -7.97 -3.59
N ALA A 196 4.14 -7.82 -3.60
CA ALA A 196 4.83 -6.92 -4.54
C ALA A 196 4.53 -7.33 -5.99
N GLN A 197 4.62 -8.62 -6.32
CA GLN A 197 4.30 -9.12 -7.66
C GLN A 197 2.85 -8.77 -8.04
N ALA A 198 1.89 -8.97 -7.14
CA ALA A 198 0.50 -8.63 -7.40
C ALA A 198 0.28 -7.13 -7.64
N VAL A 199 1.01 -6.26 -6.93
CA VAL A 199 0.99 -4.80 -7.15
C VAL A 199 1.55 -4.45 -8.53
N ILE A 200 2.68 -5.06 -8.91
CA ILE A 200 3.33 -4.81 -10.19
C ILE A 200 2.48 -5.31 -11.36
N ASP A 201 1.82 -6.45 -11.23
CA ASP A 201 0.89 -6.98 -12.25
C ASP A 201 -0.29 -6.02 -12.50
N GLU A 202 -0.87 -5.44 -11.45
CA GLU A 202 -1.93 -4.44 -11.58
C GLU A 202 -1.43 -3.16 -12.28
N LEU A 203 -0.24 -2.68 -11.92
CA LEU A 203 0.36 -1.52 -12.56
C LEU A 203 0.66 -1.78 -14.05
N ALA A 204 1.16 -2.97 -14.40
CA ALA A 204 1.37 -3.39 -15.79
C ALA A 204 0.05 -3.38 -16.58
N GLY A 205 -1.03 -3.83 -15.96
CA GLY A 205 -2.37 -3.77 -16.53
C GLY A 205 -2.86 -2.33 -16.81
N LEU A 206 -2.47 -1.37 -15.98
CA LEU A 206 -2.78 0.06 -16.21
C LEU A 206 -1.96 0.61 -17.39
N ILE A 207 -0.67 0.27 -17.46
CA ILE A 207 0.22 0.68 -18.55
C ILE A 207 -0.30 0.13 -19.89
N ALA A 208 -0.64 -1.16 -19.95
CA ALA A 208 -1.15 -1.81 -21.16
C ALA A 208 -2.47 -1.19 -21.65
N LYS A 209 -3.28 -0.62 -20.74
CA LYS A 209 -4.52 0.09 -21.08
C LYS A 209 -4.31 1.56 -21.48
N GLY A 210 -3.04 2.02 -21.56
CA GLY A 210 -2.70 3.40 -21.89
C GLY A 210 -3.11 4.42 -20.82
N LYS A 211 -3.31 4.00 -19.57
CA LYS A 211 -3.63 4.93 -18.48
C LYS A 211 -2.37 5.69 -18.07
N GLU A 212 -2.45 7.02 -18.16
CA GLU A 212 -1.43 7.93 -17.67
C GLU A 212 -1.25 7.75 -16.15
N PRO A 213 -0.02 8.04 -15.59
CA PRO A 213 0.17 8.11 -14.15
C PRO A 213 -0.77 9.11 -13.49
N ALA A 214 -1.08 8.91 -12.21
CA ALA A 214 -1.82 9.89 -11.43
C ALA A 214 -1.06 11.24 -11.40
N ALA A 215 -1.78 12.32 -11.45
CA ALA A 215 -1.23 13.68 -11.53
C ALA A 215 -0.54 14.13 -10.22
#